data_d3d0a9e11a2fad2ab193aa25501f1482
#
_entry.id   d3d0a9e11a2fad2ab193aa25501f1482
#
_cell.length_a   1.000
_cell.length_b   1.000
_cell.length_c   1.000
_cell.angle_alpha   90.00
_cell.angle_beta   90.00
_cell.angle_gamma   90.00
#
_symmetry.space_group_name_H-M   'P 1'
#
loop_
_entity.id
_entity.type
_entity.pdbx_description
1 polymer ?
#
loop_
_entity_poly.entity_id
_entity_poly.type
_entity_poly.pdbx_seq_one_letter_code
_entity_poly.pdbx_strand_id
1 'polypeptide(L)'
;MSPTPVSNAGESARLNADVLAAGAVLWRKAGGRLEVLLVHRPKYDDWAWPKGKVEKGETLPECAIRETEEETGYRVTLGLPLPPARYTVGKKLSKHVEYWAAHVETEAPPRPANPKEIDKAVWLPIEDARNKLTRFSDREQLDRLEQAHQTGSLYGFPVIIVRHGKAFPRSKWHETEQLRPLLGLGTRQSLALTGLLDAWEPRRLISSPWKRCVATLKPYSASTGRNIKTIKWLSEKNNSNKPEKTKQALEKIIAKEQAVAICTHRPVLPTVFRTLASFAPTGLAEKLPSEDPYMNPGEILIAYFRPGPVPRIVEVERYRPIDT
;
A
#
# COMPACT_ATOMS: atom_id res chain seq x y z
N MET A 1 29.38 15.99 -11.37
CA MET A 1 28.26 16.48 -10.52
C MET A 1 27.20 15.40 -10.50
N SER A 2 27.08 14.68 -9.38
CA SER A 2 26.04 13.65 -9.20
C SER A 2 24.70 14.34 -9.04
N PRO A 3 23.62 13.90 -9.73
CA PRO A 3 22.30 14.47 -9.54
C PRO A 3 21.80 14.12 -8.15
N THR A 4 21.41 15.13 -7.40
CA THR A 4 20.74 14.99 -6.10
C THR A 4 19.43 14.22 -6.30
N PRO A 5 19.16 13.14 -5.54
CA PRO A 5 17.88 12.46 -5.64
C PRO A 5 16.77 13.42 -5.19
N VAL A 6 15.73 13.56 -5.98
CA VAL A 6 14.50 14.25 -5.59
C VAL A 6 13.91 13.46 -4.43
N SER A 7 14.26 13.85 -3.21
CA SER A 7 13.66 13.29 -2.00
C SER A 7 12.22 13.79 -1.92
N ASN A 8 11.25 12.89 -2.03
CA ASN A 8 9.89 13.18 -1.62
C ASN A 8 9.92 13.71 -0.18
N ALA A 9 9.39 14.91 0.06
CA ALA A 9 9.39 15.54 1.39
C ALA A 9 8.75 14.62 2.46
N GLY A 10 7.86 13.71 2.05
CA GLY A 10 7.30 12.66 2.90
C GLY A 10 8.31 11.60 3.34
N GLU A 11 9.16 11.11 2.43
CA GLU A 11 10.17 10.09 2.73
C GLU A 11 11.27 10.65 3.65
N SER A 12 11.70 11.88 3.40
CA SER A 12 12.66 12.59 4.28
C SER A 12 12.12 12.81 5.69
N ALA A 13 10.83 13.11 5.83
CA ALA A 13 10.21 13.32 7.14
C ALA A 13 9.98 11.99 7.91
N ARG A 14 9.75 10.88 7.21
CA ARG A 14 9.75 9.53 7.81
C ARG A 14 11.12 9.18 8.38
N LEU A 15 12.18 9.44 7.62
CA LEU A 15 13.57 9.13 8.00
C LEU A 15 14.08 9.94 9.20
N ASN A 16 13.50 11.12 9.46
CA ASN A 16 13.93 12.03 10.53
C ASN A 16 13.03 11.99 11.78
N ALA A 17 12.02 11.12 11.82
CA ALA A 17 11.16 10.99 13.01
C ALA A 17 11.78 10.08 14.07
N ASP A 18 11.76 10.53 15.35
CA ASP A 18 12.20 9.73 16.49
C ASP A 18 11.25 8.55 16.76
N VAL A 19 9.97 8.71 16.43
CA VAL A 19 8.92 7.70 16.61
C VAL A 19 8.12 7.57 15.34
N LEU A 20 8.19 6.41 14.71
CA LEU A 20 7.30 6.02 13.62
C LEU A 20 6.07 5.31 14.16
N ALA A 21 4.92 5.60 13.58
CA ALA A 21 3.65 4.98 13.91
C ALA A 21 2.78 4.87 12.65
N ALA A 22 1.77 4.02 12.73
CA ALA A 22 0.80 3.87 11.65
C ALA A 22 -0.58 3.54 12.21
N GLY A 23 -1.62 3.82 11.44
CA GLY A 23 -2.99 3.51 11.79
C GLY A 23 -3.94 3.62 10.61
N ALA A 24 -5.23 3.43 10.87
CA ALA A 24 -6.25 3.54 9.84
C ALA A 24 -7.43 4.40 10.30
N VAL A 25 -8.02 5.13 9.35
CA VAL A 25 -9.33 5.77 9.53
C VAL A 25 -10.37 4.78 9.00
N LEU A 26 -11.03 4.09 9.93
CA LEU A 26 -12.07 3.13 9.60
C LEU A 26 -13.34 3.87 9.19
N TRP A 27 -13.95 3.40 8.11
CA TRP A 27 -15.20 3.97 7.62
C TRP A 27 -16.18 2.88 7.19
N ARG A 28 -17.46 3.20 7.24
CA ARG A 28 -18.56 2.37 6.73
C ARG A 28 -19.71 3.23 6.21
N LYS A 29 -20.65 2.62 5.51
CA LYS A 29 -21.95 3.22 5.22
C LYS A 29 -23.02 2.62 6.13
N ALA A 30 -23.69 3.45 6.91
CA ALA A 30 -24.81 3.05 7.74
C ALA A 30 -25.99 4.00 7.52
N GLY A 31 -27.16 3.46 7.21
CA GLY A 31 -28.36 4.27 6.92
C GLY A 31 -28.16 5.30 5.79
N GLY A 32 -27.32 4.99 4.79
CA GLY A 32 -26.98 5.88 3.69
C GLY A 32 -25.96 6.98 4.03
N ARG A 33 -25.49 7.06 5.28
CA ARG A 33 -24.49 8.05 5.74
C ARG A 33 -23.11 7.43 5.84
N LEU A 34 -22.09 8.25 5.64
CA LEU A 34 -20.71 7.89 5.90
C LEU A 34 -20.42 8.05 7.38
N GLU A 35 -19.98 6.98 8.02
CA GLU A 35 -19.54 6.94 9.41
C GLU A 35 -18.06 6.58 9.49
N VAL A 36 -17.38 7.11 10.50
CA VAL A 36 -16.00 6.77 10.85
C VAL A 36 -15.91 6.33 12.30
N LEU A 37 -14.90 5.51 12.61
CA LEU A 37 -14.69 5.00 13.96
C LEU A 37 -13.61 5.80 14.67
N LEU A 38 -13.93 6.30 15.85
CA LEU A 38 -12.99 6.89 16.80
C LEU A 38 -12.77 6.00 18.00
N VAL A 39 -11.56 6.03 18.54
CA VAL A 39 -11.19 5.36 19.80
C VAL A 39 -10.92 6.40 20.88
N HIS A 40 -11.31 6.09 22.12
CA HIS A 40 -11.01 6.87 23.31
C HIS A 40 -9.89 6.23 24.11
N ARG A 41 -8.87 7.05 24.46
CA ARG A 41 -7.70 6.62 25.24
C ARG A 41 -7.77 7.20 26.64
N PRO A 42 -8.17 6.42 27.66
CA PRO A 42 -8.42 6.93 29.01
C PRO A 42 -7.18 7.57 29.64
N LYS A 43 -5.97 7.08 29.32
CA LYS A 43 -4.70 7.65 29.83
C LYS A 43 -4.49 9.10 29.41
N TYR A 44 -5.01 9.52 28.26
CA TYR A 44 -4.81 10.86 27.69
C TYR A 44 -6.11 11.66 27.67
N ASP A 45 -7.23 11.01 27.98
CA ASP A 45 -8.60 11.56 27.87
C ASP A 45 -8.83 12.20 26.49
N ASP A 46 -8.43 11.49 25.43
CA ASP A 46 -8.53 11.98 24.06
C ASP A 46 -9.23 10.99 23.12
N TRP A 47 -9.86 11.55 22.08
CA TRP A 47 -10.47 10.83 20.98
C TRP A 47 -9.59 10.98 19.73
N ALA A 48 -9.22 9.86 19.12
CA ALA A 48 -8.30 9.80 18.01
C ALA A 48 -8.64 8.65 17.04
N TRP A 49 -7.93 8.60 15.93
CA TRP A 49 -7.87 7.42 15.06
C TRP A 49 -7.07 6.30 15.74
N PRO A 50 -7.47 5.02 15.52
CA PRO A 50 -6.66 3.88 15.96
C PRO A 50 -5.27 3.92 15.29
N LYS A 51 -4.21 3.77 16.10
CA LYS A 51 -2.81 3.84 15.65
C LYS A 51 -1.84 3.50 16.75
N GLY A 52 -0.72 2.93 16.39
CA GLY A 52 0.35 2.72 17.35
C GLY A 52 1.75 2.74 16.74
N LYS A 53 2.74 2.33 17.51
CA LYS A 53 4.14 2.39 17.11
C LYS A 53 4.52 1.20 16.23
N VAL A 54 5.39 1.46 15.26
CA VAL A 54 6.00 0.40 14.45
C VAL A 54 6.90 -0.47 15.32
N GLU A 55 6.73 -1.76 15.23
CA GLU A 55 7.57 -2.75 15.90
C GLU A 55 8.80 -3.12 15.06
N LYS A 56 9.79 -3.75 15.69
CA LYS A 56 11.01 -4.14 15.00
C LYS A 56 10.75 -5.17 13.90
N GLY A 57 11.12 -4.82 12.67
CA GLY A 57 10.94 -5.68 11.49
C GLY A 57 9.56 -5.59 10.83
N GLU A 58 8.71 -4.70 11.33
CA GLU A 58 7.39 -4.43 10.78
C GLU A 58 7.45 -3.24 9.81
N THR A 59 6.67 -3.28 8.75
CA THR A 59 6.46 -2.14 7.86
C THR A 59 5.31 -1.26 8.37
N LEU A 60 5.24 -0.01 7.92
CA LEU A 60 4.14 0.90 8.29
C LEU A 60 2.74 0.35 7.93
N PRO A 61 2.51 -0.25 6.74
CA PRO A 61 1.22 -0.89 6.45
C PRO A 61 0.89 -2.07 7.37
N GLU A 62 1.86 -2.93 7.70
CA GLU A 62 1.65 -4.04 8.65
C GLU A 62 1.29 -3.52 10.04
N CYS A 63 2.01 -2.49 10.53
CA CYS A 63 1.69 -1.79 11.77
C CYS A 63 0.26 -1.24 11.78
N ALA A 64 -0.19 -0.60 10.70
CA ALA A 64 -1.53 -0.04 10.62
C ALA A 64 -2.61 -1.12 10.76
N ILE A 65 -2.42 -2.30 10.16
CA ILE A 65 -3.35 -3.44 10.29
C ILE A 65 -3.36 -3.95 11.73
N ARG A 66 -2.18 -4.24 12.30
CA ARG A 66 -2.06 -4.79 13.66
C ARG A 66 -2.68 -3.86 14.71
N GLU A 67 -2.29 -2.59 14.72
CA GLU A 67 -2.79 -1.60 15.70
C GLU A 67 -4.29 -1.37 15.55
N THR A 68 -4.79 -1.36 14.31
CA THR A 68 -6.24 -1.25 14.07
C THR A 68 -6.98 -2.46 14.64
N GLU A 69 -6.48 -3.67 14.44
CA GLU A 69 -7.08 -4.89 14.99
C GLU A 69 -7.03 -4.90 16.53
N GLU A 70 -5.90 -4.51 17.13
CA GLU A 70 -5.73 -4.42 18.59
C GLU A 70 -6.64 -3.37 19.25
N GLU A 71 -6.73 -2.17 18.65
CA GLU A 71 -7.51 -1.06 19.21
C GLU A 71 -9.01 -1.11 18.90
N THR A 72 -9.43 -1.90 17.88
CA THR A 72 -10.85 -1.92 17.46
C THR A 72 -11.46 -3.32 17.34
N GLY A 73 -10.66 -4.37 17.25
CA GLY A 73 -11.10 -5.73 16.97
C GLY A 73 -11.44 -5.99 15.49
N TYR A 74 -11.23 -5.00 14.61
CA TYR A 74 -11.46 -5.17 13.18
C TYR A 74 -10.16 -5.44 12.43
N ARG A 75 -10.08 -6.61 11.79
CA ARG A 75 -9.08 -6.83 10.77
C ARG A 75 -9.53 -6.15 9.48
N VAL A 76 -8.73 -5.23 8.96
CA VAL A 76 -9.07 -4.38 7.82
C VAL A 76 -8.11 -4.55 6.66
N THR A 77 -8.54 -4.12 5.48
CA THR A 77 -7.71 -3.98 4.29
C THR A 77 -7.47 -2.49 4.04
N LEU A 78 -6.23 -2.09 3.81
CA LEU A 78 -5.89 -0.71 3.56
C LEU A 78 -6.39 -0.24 2.18
N GLY A 79 -7.00 0.93 2.18
CA GLY A 79 -7.43 1.64 0.99
C GLY A 79 -6.54 2.85 0.68
N LEU A 80 -7.16 3.97 0.34
CA LEU A 80 -6.49 5.21 -0.02
C LEU A 80 -5.61 5.72 1.13
N PRO A 81 -4.33 6.10 0.89
CA PRO A 81 -3.53 6.79 1.89
C PRO A 81 -4.09 8.18 2.20
N LEU A 82 -4.02 8.53 3.46
CA LEU A 82 -4.48 9.80 4.01
C LEU A 82 -3.29 10.66 4.45
N PRO A 83 -3.46 11.96 4.66
CA PRO A 83 -2.38 12.83 5.14
C PRO A 83 -1.75 12.28 6.43
N PRO A 84 -0.41 12.25 6.55
CA PRO A 84 0.23 11.83 7.77
C PRO A 84 0.07 12.88 8.87
N ALA A 85 0.00 12.46 10.14
CA ALA A 85 0.08 13.35 11.27
C ALA A 85 1.53 13.47 11.77
N ARG A 86 1.94 14.70 12.11
CA ARG A 86 3.26 15.00 12.67
C ARG A 86 3.11 15.87 13.92
N TYR A 87 3.68 15.42 15.02
CA TYR A 87 3.60 16.15 16.28
C TYR A 87 4.72 15.74 17.25
N THR A 88 4.98 16.57 18.24
CA THR A 88 5.96 16.28 19.29
C THR A 88 5.31 15.50 20.42
N VAL A 89 5.98 14.47 20.91
CA VAL A 89 5.58 13.68 22.08
C VAL A 89 6.63 13.79 23.20
N GLY A 90 6.17 13.76 24.45
CA GLY A 90 7.05 13.94 25.60
C GLY A 90 7.79 15.28 25.55
N LYS A 91 9.07 15.29 25.93
CA LYS A 91 9.83 16.55 26.06
C LYS A 91 10.36 17.10 24.72
N LYS A 92 10.57 16.28 23.67
CA LYS A 92 11.12 16.75 22.37
C LYS A 92 11.07 15.72 21.21
N LEU A 93 10.48 14.53 21.40
CA LEU A 93 10.51 13.50 20.34
C LEU A 93 9.52 13.82 19.24
N SER A 94 9.99 13.86 17.99
CA SER A 94 9.14 13.96 16.80
C SER A 94 8.45 12.62 16.54
N LYS A 95 7.12 12.65 16.43
CA LYS A 95 6.32 11.47 16.02
C LYS A 95 5.73 11.71 14.64
N HIS A 96 5.91 10.74 13.77
CA HIS A 96 5.29 10.68 12.45
C HIS A 96 4.33 9.49 12.40
N VAL A 97 3.09 9.74 12.00
CA VAL A 97 2.04 8.72 11.90
C VAL A 97 1.50 8.69 10.49
N GLU A 98 1.60 7.54 9.82
CA GLU A 98 0.96 7.31 8.51
C GLU A 98 -0.44 6.76 8.71
N TYR A 99 -1.36 7.16 7.82
CA TYR A 99 -2.76 6.74 7.87
C TYR A 99 -3.28 6.30 6.50
N TRP A 100 -4.18 5.32 6.54
CA TRP A 100 -4.97 4.88 5.38
C TRP A 100 -6.44 4.85 5.73
N ALA A 101 -7.29 5.07 4.73
CA ALA A 101 -8.70 4.76 4.85
C ALA A 101 -8.88 3.24 4.82
N ALA A 102 -9.74 2.69 5.68
CA ALA A 102 -10.03 1.26 5.71
C ALA A 102 -11.53 1.02 5.83
N HIS A 103 -12.08 0.25 4.89
CA HIS A 103 -13.51 -0.07 4.88
C HIS A 103 -13.83 -1.22 5.83
N VAL A 104 -14.90 -1.07 6.61
CA VAL A 104 -15.43 -2.11 7.50
C VAL A 104 -16.81 -2.53 6.99
N GLU A 105 -16.93 -3.79 6.58
CA GLU A 105 -18.19 -4.34 6.04
C GLU A 105 -19.10 -4.95 7.13
N THR A 106 -18.54 -5.28 8.29
CA THR A 106 -19.29 -5.93 9.36
C THR A 106 -20.08 -4.93 10.20
N GLU A 107 -21.26 -5.33 10.66
CA GLU A 107 -22.06 -4.60 11.64
C GLU A 107 -21.72 -4.98 13.10
N ALA A 108 -20.85 -5.95 13.32
CA ALA A 108 -20.40 -6.33 14.64
C ALA A 108 -19.82 -5.11 15.39
N PRO A 109 -20.09 -4.95 16.69
CA PRO A 109 -19.55 -3.83 17.46
C PRO A 109 -18.01 -3.95 17.60
N PRO A 110 -17.30 -2.83 17.71
CA PRO A 110 -15.86 -2.85 17.96
C PRO A 110 -15.56 -3.52 19.31
N ARG A 111 -14.42 -4.23 19.36
CA ARG A 111 -13.96 -4.98 20.55
C ARG A 111 -12.47 -4.75 20.78
N PRO A 112 -12.06 -3.64 21.39
CA PRO A 112 -10.67 -3.37 21.73
C PRO A 112 -10.07 -4.51 22.57
N ALA A 113 -8.85 -4.93 22.24
CA ALA A 113 -8.16 -6.01 22.94
C ALA A 113 -7.72 -5.61 24.36
N ASN A 114 -7.40 -4.32 24.57
CA ASN A 114 -6.94 -3.81 25.86
C ASN A 114 -7.81 -2.62 26.34
N PRO A 115 -8.78 -2.85 27.25
CA PRO A 115 -9.65 -1.78 27.77
C PRO A 115 -8.90 -0.70 28.60
N LYS A 116 -7.69 -0.97 29.06
CA LYS A 116 -6.86 0.04 29.75
C LYS A 116 -6.22 1.03 28.76
N GLU A 117 -6.09 0.64 27.52
CA GLU A 117 -5.55 1.46 26.44
C GLU A 117 -6.65 2.16 25.64
N ILE A 118 -7.68 1.40 25.26
CA ILE A 118 -8.88 1.87 24.57
C ILE A 118 -10.10 1.40 25.33
N ASP A 119 -10.77 2.31 26.01
CA ASP A 119 -11.98 1.97 26.79
C ASP A 119 -13.28 2.13 26.00
N LYS A 120 -13.26 2.93 24.91
CA LYS A 120 -14.39 3.14 24.01
C LYS A 120 -13.94 3.19 22.56
N ALA A 121 -14.73 2.56 21.69
CA ALA A 121 -14.63 2.70 20.24
C ALA A 121 -16.05 2.94 19.70
N VAL A 122 -16.23 4.03 18.95
CA VAL A 122 -17.57 4.47 18.53
C VAL A 122 -17.61 4.84 17.06
N TRP A 123 -18.67 4.43 16.38
CA TRP A 123 -18.98 4.88 15.02
C TRP A 123 -19.73 6.20 15.08
N LEU A 124 -19.33 7.17 14.30
CA LEU A 124 -19.89 8.52 14.28
C LEU A 124 -20.03 9.00 12.82
N PRO A 125 -21.11 9.75 12.51
CA PRO A 125 -21.18 10.55 11.32
C PRO A 125 -20.01 11.54 11.23
N ILE A 126 -19.63 11.93 10.03
CA ILE A 126 -18.46 12.80 9.77
C ILE A 126 -18.45 14.06 10.66
N GLU A 127 -19.58 14.78 10.75
CA GLU A 127 -19.67 16.02 11.54
C GLU A 127 -19.48 15.77 13.04
N ASP A 128 -20.08 14.70 13.57
CA ASP A 128 -19.93 14.35 14.98
C ASP A 128 -18.49 13.92 15.29
N ALA A 129 -17.88 13.17 14.39
CA ALA A 129 -16.47 12.79 14.50
C ALA A 129 -15.54 14.02 14.47
N ARG A 130 -15.81 15.00 13.59
CA ARG A 130 -15.05 16.25 13.47
C ARG A 130 -15.06 17.02 14.79
N ASN A 131 -16.21 17.10 15.45
CA ASN A 131 -16.37 17.78 16.72
C ASN A 131 -15.74 17.02 17.89
N LYS A 132 -15.72 15.67 17.80
CA LYS A 132 -15.22 14.80 18.86
C LYS A 132 -13.72 14.61 18.81
N LEU A 133 -13.07 14.69 17.65
CA LEU A 133 -11.62 14.59 17.49
C LEU A 133 -10.90 15.63 18.35
N THR A 134 -10.08 15.16 19.29
CA THR A 134 -9.39 16.03 20.25
C THR A 134 -8.26 16.82 19.60
N ARG A 135 -7.55 16.24 18.62
CA ARG A 135 -6.43 16.91 17.96
C ARG A 135 -6.84 17.49 16.63
N PHE A 136 -6.46 18.75 16.40
CA PHE A 136 -6.72 19.41 15.12
C PHE A 136 -6.05 18.68 13.94
N SER A 137 -4.83 18.14 14.13
CA SER A 137 -4.13 17.36 13.10
C SER A 137 -4.88 16.12 12.63
N ASP A 138 -5.75 15.56 13.46
CA ASP A 138 -6.53 14.36 13.11
C ASP A 138 -7.73 14.70 12.22
N ARG A 139 -8.06 15.98 12.05
CA ARG A 139 -9.11 16.45 11.14
C ARG A 139 -8.68 16.44 9.68
N GLU A 140 -7.39 16.57 9.38
CA GLU A 140 -6.87 16.53 8.00
C GLU A 140 -7.16 15.18 7.33
N GLN A 141 -7.05 14.05 8.09
CA GLN A 141 -7.41 12.73 7.58
C GLN A 141 -8.92 12.64 7.28
N LEU A 142 -9.75 13.22 8.17
CA LEU A 142 -11.20 13.25 7.99
C LEU A 142 -11.59 14.05 6.75
N ASP A 143 -11.01 15.24 6.57
CA ASP A 143 -11.25 16.10 5.40
C ASP A 143 -10.89 15.39 4.10
N ARG A 144 -9.74 14.72 4.08
CA ARG A 144 -9.29 13.94 2.91
C ARG A 144 -10.19 12.74 2.63
N LEU A 145 -10.66 12.05 3.68
CA LEU A 145 -11.59 10.93 3.55
C LEU A 145 -12.96 11.40 3.01
N GLU A 146 -13.48 12.50 3.52
CA GLU A 146 -14.73 13.12 3.04
C GLU A 146 -14.61 13.54 1.57
N GLN A 147 -13.54 14.23 1.20
CA GLN A 147 -13.24 14.58 -0.19
C GLN A 147 -13.15 13.33 -1.08
N ALA A 148 -12.49 12.26 -0.60
CA ALA A 148 -12.39 10.99 -1.33
C ALA A 148 -13.76 10.32 -1.52
N HIS A 149 -14.65 10.44 -0.54
CA HIS A 149 -16.04 9.99 -0.66
C HIS A 149 -16.78 10.77 -1.74
N GLN A 150 -16.73 12.10 -1.70
CA GLN A 150 -17.42 12.97 -2.66
C GLN A 150 -16.94 12.75 -4.10
N THR A 151 -15.65 12.51 -4.29
CA THR A 151 -15.05 12.26 -5.61
C THR A 151 -15.13 10.80 -6.07
N GLY A 152 -15.59 9.87 -5.22
CA GLY A 152 -15.62 8.44 -5.49
C GLY A 152 -14.26 7.73 -5.33
N SER A 153 -13.20 8.45 -4.95
CA SER A 153 -11.85 7.88 -4.78
C SER A 153 -11.75 6.95 -3.58
N LEU A 154 -12.62 7.10 -2.58
CA LEU A 154 -12.71 6.24 -1.41
C LEU A 154 -13.07 4.79 -1.76
N TYR A 155 -13.75 4.57 -2.88
CA TYR A 155 -14.19 3.27 -3.36
C TYR A 155 -13.23 2.64 -4.38
N GLY A 156 -11.99 3.09 -4.35
CA GLY A 156 -10.96 2.70 -5.28
C GLY A 156 -10.39 1.31 -5.05
N PHE A 157 -9.47 0.94 -5.92
CA PHE A 157 -8.76 -0.34 -5.86
C PHE A 157 -7.26 -0.15 -6.10
N PRO A 158 -6.39 -0.91 -5.40
CA PRO A 158 -4.96 -0.86 -5.61
C PRO A 158 -4.52 -1.73 -6.78
N VAL A 159 -3.61 -1.20 -7.61
CA VAL A 159 -2.80 -1.94 -8.57
C VAL A 159 -1.37 -1.94 -8.08
N ILE A 160 -0.88 -3.09 -7.63
CA ILE A 160 0.41 -3.26 -6.98
C ILE A 160 1.41 -3.81 -8.00
N ILE A 161 2.39 -3.01 -8.37
CA ILE A 161 3.50 -3.44 -9.22
C ILE A 161 4.60 -3.99 -8.32
N VAL A 162 5.03 -5.22 -8.57
CA VAL A 162 6.08 -5.91 -7.83
C VAL A 162 7.27 -6.14 -8.77
N ARG A 163 8.44 -5.60 -8.44
CA ARG A 163 9.67 -6.06 -9.07
C ARG A 163 10.09 -7.36 -8.41
N HIS A 164 10.37 -8.42 -9.20
CA HIS A 164 10.83 -9.70 -8.64
C HIS A 164 11.98 -9.54 -7.65
N GLY A 165 12.06 -10.38 -6.63
CA GLY A 165 13.13 -10.42 -5.64
C GLY A 165 14.51 -10.60 -6.27
N LYS A 166 15.57 -10.42 -5.48
CA LYS A 166 16.96 -10.57 -5.94
C LYS A 166 17.16 -11.94 -6.60
N ALA A 167 17.46 -11.95 -7.89
CA ALA A 167 17.68 -13.17 -8.64
C ALA A 167 19.16 -13.57 -8.64
N PHE A 168 19.43 -14.84 -8.94
CA PHE A 168 20.78 -15.37 -9.13
C PHE A 168 21.53 -14.51 -10.17
N PRO A 169 22.83 -14.22 -9.99
CA PRO A 169 23.60 -13.38 -10.93
C PRO A 169 23.57 -13.95 -12.35
N ARG A 170 23.24 -13.10 -13.33
CA ARG A 170 23.15 -13.49 -14.75
C ARG A 170 24.48 -14.05 -15.27
N SER A 171 25.60 -13.45 -14.86
CA SER A 171 26.95 -13.87 -15.28
C SER A 171 27.36 -15.26 -14.80
N LYS A 172 26.64 -15.82 -13.79
CA LYS A 172 26.90 -17.16 -13.22
C LYS A 172 25.79 -18.15 -13.56
N TRP A 173 24.83 -17.77 -14.42
CA TRP A 173 23.71 -18.61 -14.81
C TRP A 173 23.91 -19.14 -16.23
N HIS A 174 23.99 -20.47 -16.40
CA HIS A 174 24.33 -21.12 -17.65
C HIS A 174 23.16 -21.82 -18.35
N GLU A 175 21.96 -21.78 -17.71
CA GLU A 175 20.72 -22.29 -18.31
C GLU A 175 19.90 -21.18 -18.94
N THR A 176 18.70 -21.50 -19.45
CA THR A 176 17.80 -20.51 -20.04
C THR A 176 17.42 -19.42 -19.03
N GLU A 177 17.45 -18.16 -19.46
CA GLU A 177 17.15 -16.99 -18.62
C GLU A 177 15.77 -17.07 -17.93
N GLN A 178 14.82 -17.81 -18.53
CA GLN A 178 13.49 -18.02 -18.00
C GLN A 178 13.50 -18.82 -16.71
N LEU A 179 14.44 -19.76 -16.58
CA LEU A 179 14.60 -20.64 -15.42
C LEU A 179 15.47 -20.05 -14.30
N ARG A 180 16.08 -18.88 -14.53
CA ARG A 180 16.94 -18.23 -13.53
C ARG A 180 16.20 -17.97 -12.23
N PRO A 181 16.65 -18.57 -11.09
CA PRO A 181 15.94 -18.55 -9.82
C PRO A 181 16.18 -17.27 -9.01
N LEU A 182 15.46 -17.12 -7.90
CA LEU A 182 15.80 -16.19 -6.84
C LEU A 182 17.11 -16.62 -6.15
N LEU A 183 17.85 -15.63 -5.66
CA LEU A 183 18.94 -15.82 -4.70
C LEU A 183 18.34 -15.95 -3.28
N GLY A 184 19.13 -16.41 -2.29
CA GLY A 184 18.66 -16.50 -0.91
C GLY A 184 18.08 -15.19 -0.35
N LEU A 185 18.68 -14.04 -0.66
CA LEU A 185 18.10 -12.73 -0.34
C LEU A 185 16.75 -12.53 -1.04
N GLY A 186 16.62 -12.88 -2.32
CA GLY A 186 15.35 -12.76 -3.04
C GLY A 186 14.26 -13.66 -2.48
N THR A 187 14.62 -14.84 -1.94
CA THR A 187 13.68 -15.70 -1.23
C THR A 187 13.20 -15.05 0.07
N ARG A 188 14.10 -14.44 0.85
CA ARG A 188 13.69 -13.67 2.05
C ARG A 188 12.79 -12.48 1.69
N GLN A 189 13.13 -11.73 0.64
CA GLN A 189 12.28 -10.65 0.12
C GLN A 189 10.88 -11.16 -0.25
N SER A 190 10.80 -12.32 -0.91
CA SER A 190 9.54 -12.97 -1.28
C SER A 190 8.70 -13.37 -0.06
N LEU A 191 9.31 -13.84 1.01
CA LEU A 191 8.62 -14.17 2.27
C LEU A 191 8.11 -12.90 2.97
N ALA A 192 8.94 -11.88 3.09
CA ALA A 192 8.58 -10.61 3.70
C ALA A 192 7.49 -9.84 2.92
N LEU A 193 7.42 -10.03 1.58
CA LEU A 193 6.31 -9.51 0.77
C LEU A 193 4.94 -10.06 1.18
N THR A 194 4.88 -11.21 1.86
CA THR A 194 3.60 -11.81 2.25
C THR A 194 2.81 -10.91 3.20
N GLY A 195 3.43 -10.44 4.27
CA GLY A 195 2.78 -9.51 5.22
C GLY A 195 2.44 -8.17 4.56
N LEU A 196 3.40 -7.64 3.78
CA LEU A 196 3.19 -6.37 3.10
C LEU A 196 2.05 -6.40 2.07
N LEU A 197 1.91 -7.47 1.27
CA LEU A 197 0.79 -7.63 0.33
C LEU A 197 -0.53 -7.88 1.06
N ASP A 198 -0.49 -8.52 2.22
CA ASP A 198 -1.67 -8.79 3.04
C ASP A 198 -2.37 -7.49 3.47
N ALA A 199 -1.64 -6.39 3.60
CA ALA A 199 -2.22 -5.10 3.93
C ALA A 199 -3.25 -4.59 2.90
N TRP A 200 -3.12 -4.95 1.63
CA TRP A 200 -4.06 -4.59 0.56
C TRP A 200 -4.85 -5.76 0.00
N GLU A 201 -4.61 -6.95 0.46
CA GLU A 201 -5.29 -8.19 0.05
C GLU A 201 -5.56 -8.31 -1.47
N PRO A 202 -4.56 -8.21 -2.36
CA PRO A 202 -4.80 -8.29 -3.80
C PRO A 202 -5.54 -9.59 -4.16
N ARG A 203 -6.76 -9.46 -4.67
CA ARG A 203 -7.61 -10.60 -5.05
C ARG A 203 -7.07 -11.37 -6.25
N ARG A 204 -6.24 -10.72 -7.07
CA ARG A 204 -5.65 -11.28 -8.29
C ARG A 204 -4.14 -11.21 -8.22
N LEU A 205 -3.49 -12.36 -8.49
CA LEU A 205 -2.03 -12.45 -8.60
C LEU A 205 -1.67 -12.69 -10.06
N ILE A 206 -0.91 -11.78 -10.65
CA ILE A 206 -0.48 -11.84 -12.05
C ILE A 206 1.04 -11.77 -12.10
N SER A 207 1.65 -12.59 -12.93
CA SER A 207 3.10 -12.66 -13.03
C SER A 207 3.59 -12.82 -14.46
N SER A 208 4.81 -12.33 -14.73
CA SER A 208 5.62 -12.89 -15.80
C SER A 208 5.78 -14.40 -15.60
N PRO A 209 5.77 -15.23 -16.66
CA PRO A 209 5.94 -16.68 -16.52
C PRO A 209 7.35 -17.11 -16.08
N TRP A 210 8.31 -16.21 -16.01
CA TRP A 210 9.68 -16.53 -15.64
C TRP A 210 9.79 -16.89 -14.16
N LYS A 211 10.59 -17.94 -13.85
CA LYS A 211 10.70 -18.57 -12.54
C LYS A 211 10.84 -17.58 -11.38
N ARG A 212 11.71 -16.56 -11.49
CA ARG A 212 11.95 -15.58 -10.44
C ARG A 212 10.74 -14.71 -10.10
N CYS A 213 9.89 -14.37 -11.09
CA CYS A 213 8.69 -13.60 -10.84
C CYS A 213 7.60 -14.44 -10.17
N VAL A 214 7.38 -15.66 -10.67
CA VAL A 214 6.44 -16.61 -10.05
C VAL A 214 6.87 -16.92 -8.62
N ALA A 215 8.17 -17.21 -8.41
CA ALA A 215 8.73 -17.50 -7.09
C ALA A 215 8.59 -16.31 -6.11
N THR A 216 8.58 -15.06 -6.60
CA THR A 216 8.39 -13.87 -5.76
C THR A 216 6.98 -13.79 -5.18
N LEU A 217 5.95 -14.20 -5.91
CA LEU A 217 4.57 -14.17 -5.43
C LEU A 217 4.13 -15.50 -4.77
N LYS A 218 4.93 -16.57 -4.90
CA LYS A 218 4.56 -17.91 -4.44
C LYS A 218 4.24 -17.99 -2.93
N PRO A 219 5.00 -17.37 -2.01
CA PRO A 219 4.65 -17.39 -0.59
C PRO A 219 3.27 -16.79 -0.30
N TYR A 220 2.96 -15.63 -0.86
CA TYR A 220 1.65 -14.99 -0.71
C TYR A 220 0.53 -15.82 -1.36
N SER A 221 0.79 -16.39 -2.54
CA SER A 221 -0.14 -17.32 -3.18
C SER A 221 -0.45 -18.54 -2.29
N ALA A 222 0.56 -19.10 -1.64
CA ALA A 222 0.41 -20.26 -0.75
C ALA A 222 -0.36 -19.91 0.54
N SER A 223 -0.08 -18.74 1.16
CA SER A 223 -0.76 -18.33 2.40
C SER A 223 -2.23 -17.98 2.19
N THR A 224 -2.60 -17.50 0.99
CA THR A 224 -3.97 -17.05 0.70
C THR A 224 -4.78 -18.02 -0.15
N GLY A 225 -4.17 -19.09 -0.68
CA GLY A 225 -4.80 -20.01 -1.63
C GLY A 225 -5.08 -19.41 -3.02
N ARG A 226 -4.63 -18.17 -3.28
CA ARG A 226 -4.88 -17.48 -4.56
C ARG A 226 -3.92 -17.95 -5.63
N ASN A 227 -4.44 -18.31 -6.81
CA ASN A 227 -3.65 -18.77 -7.94
C ASN A 227 -2.91 -17.63 -8.65
N ILE A 228 -1.65 -17.89 -9.05
CA ILE A 228 -0.86 -16.96 -9.87
C ILE A 228 -1.17 -17.20 -11.35
N LYS A 229 -1.78 -16.20 -12.01
CA LYS A 229 -1.97 -16.19 -13.46
C LYS A 229 -0.74 -15.62 -14.16
N THR A 230 -0.17 -16.35 -15.10
CA THR A 230 0.97 -15.84 -15.86
C THR A 230 0.54 -15.17 -17.18
N ILE A 231 1.23 -14.07 -17.52
CA ILE A 231 1.04 -13.33 -18.77
C ILE A 231 2.41 -13.16 -19.44
N LYS A 232 2.57 -13.75 -20.63
CA LYS A 232 3.84 -13.73 -21.36
C LYS A 232 4.37 -12.32 -21.66
N TRP A 233 3.49 -11.35 -21.84
CA TRP A 233 3.83 -9.96 -22.17
C TRP A 233 4.52 -9.22 -21.01
N LEU A 234 4.45 -9.73 -19.79
CA LEU A 234 5.16 -9.21 -18.63
C LEU A 234 6.62 -9.70 -18.54
N SER A 235 7.11 -10.50 -19.50
CA SER A 235 8.51 -10.96 -19.54
C SER A 235 9.41 -10.03 -20.36
N GLU A 236 10.70 -10.00 -20.03
CA GLU A 236 11.70 -9.13 -20.67
C GLU A 236 11.67 -9.26 -22.20
N LYS A 237 11.83 -10.51 -22.73
CA LYS A 237 11.87 -10.78 -24.16
C LYS A 237 10.59 -10.34 -24.90
N ASN A 238 9.42 -10.63 -24.33
CA ASN A 238 8.16 -10.32 -25.02
C ASN A 238 7.87 -8.81 -24.98
N ASN A 239 8.17 -8.13 -23.87
CA ASN A 239 8.04 -6.67 -23.75
C ASN A 239 9.00 -5.95 -24.71
N SER A 240 10.26 -6.37 -24.78
CA SER A 240 11.24 -5.78 -25.70
C SER A 240 10.78 -5.87 -27.16
N ASN A 241 10.23 -7.01 -27.56
CA ASN A 241 9.76 -7.23 -28.93
C ASN A 241 8.44 -6.51 -29.26
N LYS A 242 7.50 -6.44 -28.29
CA LYS A 242 6.14 -5.90 -28.51
C LYS A 242 5.64 -5.17 -27.25
N PRO A 243 6.16 -3.97 -26.91
CA PRO A 243 5.77 -3.21 -25.71
C PRO A 243 4.29 -2.85 -25.70
N GLU A 244 3.68 -2.63 -26.88
CA GLU A 244 2.24 -2.35 -26.97
C GLU A 244 1.36 -3.52 -26.48
N LYS A 245 1.83 -4.78 -26.59
CA LYS A 245 1.12 -5.92 -26.02
C LYS A 245 1.18 -5.96 -24.50
N THR A 246 2.29 -5.46 -23.92
CA THR A 246 2.41 -5.27 -22.46
C THR A 246 1.43 -4.19 -21.99
N LYS A 247 1.39 -3.04 -22.67
CA LYS A 247 0.44 -1.96 -22.40
C LYS A 247 -1.01 -2.47 -22.45
N GLN A 248 -1.41 -3.11 -23.55
CA GLN A 248 -2.75 -3.70 -23.71
C GLN A 248 -3.11 -4.72 -22.61
N ALA A 249 -2.13 -5.51 -22.16
CA ALA A 249 -2.34 -6.45 -21.07
C ALA A 249 -2.58 -5.72 -19.73
N LEU A 250 -1.83 -4.66 -19.43
CA LEU A 250 -2.01 -3.83 -18.25
C LEU A 250 -3.37 -3.12 -18.25
N GLU A 251 -3.76 -2.51 -19.36
CA GLU A 251 -5.06 -1.86 -19.52
C GLU A 251 -6.22 -2.83 -19.26
N LYS A 252 -6.15 -4.06 -19.80
CA LYS A 252 -7.13 -5.13 -19.53
C LYS A 252 -7.15 -5.60 -18.07
N ILE A 253 -6.01 -5.53 -17.38
CA ILE A 253 -5.92 -5.88 -15.96
C ILE A 253 -6.60 -4.79 -15.14
N ILE A 254 -6.30 -3.51 -15.40
CA ILE A 254 -6.82 -2.33 -14.72
C ILE A 254 -8.34 -2.20 -14.94
N ALA A 255 -8.83 -2.44 -16.15
CA ALA A 255 -10.25 -2.40 -16.50
C ALA A 255 -11.13 -3.42 -15.74
N LYS A 256 -10.55 -4.34 -14.96
CA LYS A 256 -11.30 -5.24 -14.05
C LYS A 256 -11.68 -4.58 -12.73
N GLU A 257 -11.12 -3.41 -12.43
CA GLU A 257 -11.40 -2.62 -11.22
C GLU A 257 -11.30 -3.43 -9.91
N GLN A 258 -10.29 -4.26 -9.81
CA GLN A 258 -10.05 -5.15 -8.67
C GLN A 258 -8.62 -5.03 -8.17
N ALA A 259 -8.44 -5.12 -6.86
CA ALA A 259 -7.13 -5.21 -6.23
C ALA A 259 -6.28 -6.31 -6.87
N VAL A 260 -5.07 -5.96 -7.36
CA VAL A 260 -4.22 -6.86 -8.11
C VAL A 260 -2.74 -6.63 -7.81
N ALA A 261 -1.97 -7.71 -7.63
CA ALA A 261 -0.51 -7.67 -7.62
C ALA A 261 0.06 -8.21 -8.94
N ILE A 262 0.97 -7.45 -9.55
CA ILE A 262 1.57 -7.73 -10.87
C ILE A 262 3.08 -7.82 -10.71
N CYS A 263 3.65 -9.02 -10.78
CA CYS A 263 5.10 -9.22 -10.69
C CYS A 263 5.76 -9.24 -12.07
N THR A 264 6.79 -8.41 -12.23
CA THR A 264 7.51 -8.26 -13.48
C THR A 264 9.00 -7.97 -13.27
N HIS A 265 9.70 -7.55 -14.31
CA HIS A 265 11.15 -7.38 -14.40
C HIS A 265 11.54 -5.92 -14.61
N ARG A 266 12.75 -5.55 -14.15
CA ARG A 266 13.34 -4.21 -14.37
C ARG A 266 13.19 -3.70 -15.82
N PRO A 267 13.54 -4.47 -16.89
CA PRO A 267 13.41 -3.98 -18.26
C PRO A 267 11.97 -3.77 -18.75
N VAL A 268 10.97 -4.26 -18.01
CA VAL A 268 9.55 -4.09 -18.33
C VAL A 268 8.97 -2.85 -17.64
N LEU A 269 9.55 -2.41 -16.51
CA LEU A 269 9.06 -1.29 -15.72
C LEU A 269 8.85 0.02 -16.50
N PRO A 270 9.72 0.41 -17.46
CA PRO A 270 9.47 1.61 -18.27
C PRO A 270 8.14 1.56 -19.02
N THR A 271 7.77 0.40 -19.57
CA THR A 271 6.47 0.21 -20.24
C THR A 271 5.32 0.24 -19.23
N VAL A 272 5.52 -0.38 -18.06
CA VAL A 272 4.53 -0.36 -16.97
C VAL A 272 4.24 1.07 -16.53
N PHE A 273 5.29 1.85 -16.20
CA PHE A 273 5.11 3.21 -15.68
C PHE A 273 4.57 4.18 -16.71
N ARG A 274 4.99 4.09 -17.98
CA ARG A 274 4.34 4.86 -19.06
C ARG A 274 2.85 4.53 -19.20
N THR A 275 2.49 3.26 -19.04
CA THR A 275 1.08 2.87 -19.06
C THR A 275 0.33 3.43 -17.86
N LEU A 276 0.89 3.35 -16.64
CA LEU A 276 0.28 3.93 -15.44
C LEU A 276 0.15 5.46 -15.56
N ALA A 277 1.19 6.14 -16.08
CA ALA A 277 1.18 7.59 -16.29
C ALA A 277 0.00 8.05 -17.17
N SER A 278 -0.44 7.24 -18.14
CA SER A 278 -1.62 7.59 -18.96
C SER A 278 -2.95 7.60 -18.19
N PHE A 279 -2.98 7.02 -17.00
CA PHE A 279 -4.13 7.04 -16.08
C PHE A 279 -4.00 8.09 -14.97
N ALA A 280 -2.86 8.77 -14.86
CA ALA A 280 -2.57 9.73 -13.80
C ALA A 280 -2.71 11.18 -14.29
N PRO A 281 -3.16 12.12 -13.43
CA PRO A 281 -2.96 13.54 -13.67
C PRO A 281 -1.46 13.87 -13.62
N THR A 282 -1.03 14.97 -14.26
CA THR A 282 0.38 15.34 -14.45
C THR A 282 1.20 15.27 -13.15
N GLY A 283 0.74 15.88 -12.07
CA GLY A 283 1.48 15.88 -10.79
C GLY A 283 1.63 14.51 -10.12
N LEU A 284 0.73 13.54 -10.40
CA LEU A 284 0.89 12.16 -9.94
C LEU A 284 1.74 11.33 -10.90
N ALA A 285 1.69 11.62 -12.20
CA ALA A 285 2.55 10.96 -13.17
C ALA A 285 4.04 11.20 -12.87
N GLU A 286 4.40 12.38 -12.38
CA GLU A 286 5.75 12.75 -11.95
C GLU A 286 6.24 11.99 -10.72
N LYS A 287 5.34 11.46 -9.87
CA LYS A 287 5.69 10.59 -8.73
C LYS A 287 6.06 9.17 -9.16
N LEU A 288 5.73 8.76 -10.40
CA LEU A 288 6.10 7.44 -10.90
C LEU A 288 7.62 7.39 -11.21
N PRO A 289 8.29 6.26 -10.94
CA PRO A 289 9.70 6.12 -11.25
C PRO A 289 10.00 6.35 -12.73
N SER A 290 10.91 7.29 -13.03
CA SER A 290 11.30 7.68 -14.39
C SER A 290 12.70 7.20 -14.78
N GLU A 291 13.55 6.91 -13.78
CA GLU A 291 14.96 6.58 -13.99
C GLU A 291 15.28 5.14 -13.57
N ASP A 292 16.22 4.50 -14.31
CA ASP A 292 16.75 3.19 -13.97
C ASP A 292 17.53 3.24 -12.62
N PRO A 293 17.29 2.30 -11.72
CA PRO A 293 16.62 0.98 -11.85
C PRO A 293 15.10 0.96 -11.65
N TYR A 294 14.40 2.08 -11.65
CA TYR A 294 12.96 2.29 -11.43
C TYR A 294 12.46 1.80 -10.06
N MET A 295 12.74 0.58 -9.70
CA MET A 295 12.43 -0.07 -8.41
C MET A 295 13.57 -1.01 -8.04
N ASN A 296 13.79 -1.24 -6.74
CA ASN A 296 14.73 -2.26 -6.25
C ASN A 296 14.12 -3.67 -6.31
N PRO A 297 14.94 -4.74 -6.31
CA PRO A 297 14.42 -6.11 -6.21
C PRO A 297 13.56 -6.29 -4.95
N GLY A 298 12.36 -6.87 -5.10
CA GLY A 298 11.39 -7.05 -4.02
C GLY A 298 10.57 -5.80 -3.64
N GLU A 299 10.88 -4.65 -4.22
CA GLU A 299 10.11 -3.42 -3.99
C GLU A 299 8.73 -3.51 -4.65
N ILE A 300 7.73 -2.87 -4.02
CA ILE A 300 6.40 -2.70 -4.57
C ILE A 300 6.08 -1.22 -4.77
N LEU A 301 5.28 -0.93 -5.80
CA LEU A 301 4.64 0.34 -6.03
C LEU A 301 3.13 0.11 -6.10
N ILE A 302 2.37 0.86 -5.31
CA ILE A 302 0.92 0.79 -5.26
C ILE A 302 0.36 2.02 -5.95
N ALA A 303 -0.41 1.82 -7.01
CA ALA A 303 -1.21 2.86 -7.64
C ALA A 303 -2.67 2.66 -7.25
N TYR A 304 -3.25 3.66 -6.57
CA TYR A 304 -4.65 3.64 -6.17
C TYR A 304 -5.51 4.23 -7.28
N PHE A 305 -6.44 3.42 -7.78
CA PHE A 305 -7.32 3.80 -8.86
C PHE A 305 -8.72 4.13 -8.34
N ARG A 306 -9.26 5.27 -8.75
CA ARG A 306 -10.69 5.54 -8.69
C ARG A 306 -11.37 4.80 -9.85
N PRO A 307 -12.45 4.01 -9.59
CA PRO A 307 -13.21 3.34 -10.62
C PRO A 307 -14.00 4.34 -11.49
N GLY A 308 -14.43 3.88 -12.67
CA GLY A 308 -15.25 4.66 -13.59
C GLY A 308 -15.03 4.27 -15.04
N PRO A 309 -15.74 4.89 -15.98
CA PRO A 309 -15.62 4.57 -17.42
C PRO A 309 -14.18 4.63 -17.94
N VAL A 310 -13.38 5.52 -17.36
CA VAL A 310 -11.92 5.57 -17.50
C VAL A 310 -11.33 5.64 -16.10
N PRO A 311 -10.78 4.54 -15.56
CA PRO A 311 -10.15 4.56 -14.25
C PRO A 311 -9.03 5.59 -14.17
N ARG A 312 -8.86 6.25 -13.00
CA ARG A 312 -7.85 7.27 -12.80
C ARG A 312 -7.03 7.01 -11.55
N ILE A 313 -5.72 7.17 -11.64
CA ILE A 313 -4.83 7.13 -10.47
C ILE A 313 -5.09 8.37 -9.62
N VAL A 314 -5.26 8.16 -8.32
CA VAL A 314 -5.54 9.21 -7.34
C VAL A 314 -4.45 9.31 -6.28
N GLU A 315 -3.61 8.28 -6.11
CA GLU A 315 -2.41 8.32 -5.26
C GLU A 315 -1.45 7.20 -5.63
N VAL A 316 -0.17 7.36 -5.23
CA VAL A 316 0.91 6.39 -5.48
C VAL A 316 1.80 6.29 -4.23
N GLU A 317 2.10 5.08 -3.81
CA GLU A 317 3.02 4.77 -2.71
C GLU A 317 4.05 3.71 -3.10
N ARG A 318 5.16 3.65 -2.35
CA ARG A 318 6.23 2.67 -2.56
C ARG A 318 6.70 2.09 -1.24
N TYR A 319 6.93 0.77 -1.22
CA TYR A 319 7.43 0.06 -0.04
C TYR A 319 8.49 -0.98 -0.40
N ARG A 320 9.41 -1.18 0.55
CA ARG A 320 10.38 -2.26 0.53
C ARG A 320 10.12 -3.16 1.73
N PRO A 321 9.93 -4.47 1.52
CA PRO A 321 9.68 -5.40 2.63
C PRO A 321 10.94 -5.67 3.48
N ILE A 322 12.13 -5.43 2.93
CA ILE A 322 13.42 -5.60 3.60
C ILE A 322 14.36 -4.51 3.07
N ASP A 323 15.04 -3.81 3.97
CA ASP A 323 16.15 -2.94 3.63
C ASP A 323 17.33 -3.79 3.13
N THR A 324 17.87 -3.44 1.97
CA THR A 324 18.98 -4.14 1.30
C THR A 324 20.20 -3.25 1.21
#